data_9231cf5a43ff0d51e482a902783cb50a
#
_entry.id   9231cf5a43ff0d51e482a902783cb50a
#
_cell.length_a   1.000
_cell.length_b   1.000
_cell.length_c   1.000
_cell.angle_alpha   90.00
_cell.angle_beta   90.00
_cell.angle_gamma   90.00
#
_symmetry.space_group_name_H-M   'P 1'
#
loop_
_entity.id
_entity.type
_entity.pdbx_description
1 polymer ?
#
loop_
_entity_poly.entity_id
_entity_poly.type
_entity_poly.pdbx_seq_one_letter_code
_entity_poly.pdbx_strand_id
1 'polypeptide(L)'
;LLVFSFSLFAETLALQSFESSTSDTWSYTANPTPDSKHIWWGPTTEAMGGATAYSGSYYWAGWDLDNVESTVTFSTLTLQAGYTYNVSFYYFTRNLATTDDYCRYSIKYDNGTNWDGWVTVNNNTQAWTQVSVDVPLGSNYLRLRLSSMFDGTTKYAHWDYIKVERSPLPPTAPVVSNVSASQRSDGSKIVDIYYDLFDSNNDLCDISFKLSNNIGSSYDIIPSPANLSGDFGDDLASSTNKYIVWNAGAESYGLDGSYLYRVYADDGTFPIPENFVFVEGGTFNNGTSNVTISSFYIDKYELTQAGYQAVMGSNPASSYGVGNTYPVYHVTWFNAIEYCNRRSMQEGLTACYSYSTYGTNPDNWPGGWNTDDGNHTNVSCNWTANGYRLPTEMEWQFAAQGGNQTHNYTYSGSNNIDAVAWYDSNSGSTTHTVGTKAANELSTFDMSGNVWEWCWDIYGSYPSGAQTDPHGATSGSYRVFRGGSWYHNADYCTVSYRDYNYTAGTSNGIGFRCVRVSP
;
A
#
# COMPACT_ATOMS: atom_id res chain seq x y z
N LEU A 1 9.03 -8.69 -24.43
CA LEU A 1 8.67 -8.14 -23.12
C LEU A 1 7.41 -8.88 -22.68
N LEU A 2 7.55 -9.85 -21.77
CA LEU A 2 6.40 -10.41 -21.07
C LEU A 2 6.13 -9.48 -19.88
N VAL A 3 5.07 -8.71 -19.96
CA VAL A 3 4.55 -7.98 -18.81
C VAL A 3 3.84 -9.00 -17.92
N PHE A 4 4.46 -9.39 -16.81
CA PHE A 4 3.74 -10.07 -15.74
C PHE A 4 2.97 -9.01 -14.96
N SER A 5 1.65 -8.93 -15.18
CA SER A 5 0.77 -8.23 -14.25
C SER A 5 0.69 -9.08 -12.98
N PHE A 6 1.35 -8.67 -11.91
CA PHE A 6 1.13 -9.24 -10.58
C PHE A 6 -0.24 -8.76 -10.08
N SER A 7 -1.18 -9.68 -9.96
CA SER A 7 -2.44 -9.44 -9.27
C SER A 7 -2.14 -9.36 -7.77
N LEU A 8 -2.39 -8.19 -7.16
CA LEU A 8 -2.31 -7.96 -5.70
C LEU A 8 -3.53 -8.52 -4.94
N PHE A 9 -4.34 -9.36 -5.58
CA PHE A 9 -5.47 -10.00 -4.90
C PHE A 9 -4.99 -11.04 -3.90
N ALA A 10 -5.66 -11.08 -2.74
CA ALA A 10 -5.51 -12.18 -1.80
C ALA A 10 -5.88 -13.49 -2.51
N GLU A 11 -4.94 -14.41 -2.58
CA GLU A 11 -5.14 -15.73 -3.18
C GLU A 11 -5.40 -16.74 -2.08
N THR A 12 -6.44 -17.55 -2.23
CA THR A 12 -6.70 -18.64 -1.30
C THR A 12 -5.69 -19.76 -1.52
N LEU A 13 -4.75 -19.91 -0.59
CA LEU A 13 -3.73 -20.95 -0.62
C LEU A 13 -4.29 -22.31 -0.19
N ALA A 14 -5.18 -22.33 0.79
CA ALA A 14 -5.81 -23.52 1.31
C ALA A 14 -7.21 -23.21 1.79
N LEU A 15 -8.15 -24.11 1.52
CA LEU A 15 -9.55 -24.01 1.91
C LEU A 15 -10.03 -25.35 2.45
N GLN A 16 -10.81 -25.33 3.56
CA GLN A 16 -11.57 -26.46 4.04
C GLN A 16 -12.96 -25.96 4.47
N SER A 17 -13.97 -26.33 3.73
CA SER A 17 -15.38 -26.02 3.97
C SER A 17 -16.18 -27.23 4.45
N PHE A 18 -15.50 -28.38 4.61
CA PHE A 18 -16.07 -29.68 4.93
C PHE A 18 -17.07 -30.23 3.90
N GLU A 19 -17.19 -29.56 2.77
CA GLU A 19 -17.97 -30.03 1.65
C GLU A 19 -17.28 -31.21 0.97
N SER A 20 -18.04 -32.14 0.39
CA SER A 20 -17.51 -33.23 -0.43
C SER A 20 -17.06 -32.76 -1.83
N SER A 21 -16.87 -31.46 -2.00
CA SER A 21 -16.56 -30.84 -3.28
C SER A 21 -15.09 -30.78 -3.58
N THR A 22 -14.76 -30.58 -4.85
CA THR A 22 -13.39 -30.43 -5.35
C THR A 22 -12.75 -29.09 -4.95
N SER A 23 -13.44 -28.21 -4.23
CA SER A 23 -12.93 -26.92 -3.77
C SER A 23 -12.10 -27.00 -2.50
N ASP A 24 -12.28 -28.05 -1.70
CA ASP A 24 -11.51 -28.24 -0.47
C ASP A 24 -10.09 -28.70 -0.79
N THR A 25 -9.11 -27.84 -0.50
CA THR A 25 -7.70 -28.06 -0.84
C THR A 25 -6.82 -28.34 0.37
N TRP A 26 -7.33 -28.14 1.61
CA TRP A 26 -6.58 -28.34 2.84
C TRP A 26 -7.01 -29.63 3.54
N SER A 27 -6.17 -30.65 3.53
CA SER A 27 -6.41 -31.94 4.16
C SER A 27 -6.24 -31.87 5.68
N TYR A 28 -7.00 -32.71 6.40
CA TYR A 28 -6.98 -32.78 7.86
C TYR A 28 -7.04 -34.22 8.37
N THR A 29 -6.70 -34.40 9.67
CA THR A 29 -6.93 -35.61 10.45
C THR A 29 -7.76 -35.27 11.69
N ALA A 30 -8.65 -36.15 12.10
CA ALA A 30 -9.48 -35.99 13.29
C ALA A 30 -9.16 -37.05 14.33
N ASN A 31 -9.18 -36.67 15.62
CA ASN A 31 -9.02 -37.58 16.75
C ASN A 31 -9.99 -37.19 17.88
N PRO A 32 -10.91 -38.05 18.33
CA PRO A 32 -11.15 -39.38 17.76
C PRO A 32 -11.69 -39.34 16.33
N THR A 33 -11.64 -40.46 15.62
CA THR A 33 -12.27 -40.58 14.30
C THR A 33 -13.77 -40.28 14.43
N PRO A 34 -14.38 -39.54 13.48
CA PRO A 34 -15.81 -39.21 13.51
C PRO A 34 -16.71 -40.42 13.80
N ASP A 35 -17.63 -40.29 14.75
CA ASP A 35 -18.57 -41.33 15.19
C ASP A 35 -20.00 -40.78 15.18
N SER A 36 -20.99 -41.62 14.85
CA SER A 36 -22.40 -41.22 14.65
C SER A 36 -23.37 -41.74 15.76
N LYS A 37 -22.86 -42.28 16.87
CA LYS A 37 -23.77 -43.02 17.78
C LYS A 37 -24.24 -42.32 19.06
N HIS A 38 -23.43 -41.59 19.74
CA HIS A 38 -23.77 -40.90 20.99
C HIS A 38 -22.96 -39.60 21.17
N ILE A 39 -21.81 -39.51 20.54
CA ILE A 39 -20.92 -38.37 20.52
C ILE A 39 -20.78 -37.98 19.04
N TRP A 40 -21.30 -36.83 18.65
CA TRP A 40 -21.15 -36.38 17.28
C TRP A 40 -19.88 -35.53 17.14
N TRP A 41 -18.97 -35.97 16.33
CA TRP A 41 -17.77 -35.23 15.93
C TRP A 41 -17.43 -35.52 14.48
N GLY A 42 -17.69 -34.55 13.61
CA GLY A 42 -17.38 -34.69 12.18
C GLY A 42 -18.24 -33.79 11.29
N PRO A 43 -18.05 -33.88 9.97
CA PRO A 43 -18.84 -33.11 9.00
C PRO A 43 -20.33 -33.48 9.05
N THR A 44 -21.23 -32.50 9.08
CA THR A 44 -22.68 -32.71 9.09
C THR A 44 -23.43 -31.66 8.30
N THR A 45 -24.60 -32.06 7.75
CA THR A 45 -25.59 -31.14 7.18
C THR A 45 -26.73 -30.86 8.14
N GLU A 46 -26.78 -31.53 9.30
CA GLU A 46 -27.87 -31.38 10.26
C GLU A 46 -27.74 -30.07 11.04
N ALA A 47 -28.86 -29.37 11.26
CA ALA A 47 -28.90 -28.15 12.07
C ALA A 47 -28.79 -28.51 13.56
N MET A 48 -27.59 -28.61 14.07
CA MET A 48 -27.31 -28.93 15.48
C MET A 48 -27.18 -27.67 16.32
N GLY A 49 -27.85 -27.68 17.47
CA GLY A 49 -27.81 -26.54 18.40
C GLY A 49 -28.33 -25.22 17.83
N GLY A 50 -29.04 -25.27 16.69
CA GLY A 50 -29.55 -24.10 15.97
C GLY A 50 -28.59 -23.54 14.92
N ALA A 51 -27.42 -24.16 14.75
CA ALA A 51 -26.49 -23.79 13.67
C ALA A 51 -26.88 -24.50 12.37
N THR A 52 -26.63 -23.81 11.25
CA THR A 52 -26.55 -24.39 9.91
C THR A 52 -25.16 -24.01 9.38
N ALA A 53 -24.70 -24.64 8.31
CA ALA A 53 -23.41 -24.30 7.72
C ALA A 53 -23.27 -22.78 7.49
N TYR A 54 -22.11 -22.21 7.80
CA TYR A 54 -21.78 -20.84 7.45
C TYR A 54 -21.59 -20.69 5.95
N SER A 55 -20.93 -21.67 5.33
CA SER A 55 -20.70 -21.72 3.89
C SER A 55 -21.04 -23.12 3.36
N GLY A 56 -21.75 -23.19 2.23
CA GLY A 56 -22.15 -24.47 1.64
C GLY A 56 -23.22 -25.22 2.42
N SER A 57 -23.11 -26.54 2.50
CA SER A 57 -24.09 -27.43 3.12
C SER A 57 -23.56 -28.17 4.33
N TYR A 58 -22.24 -28.27 4.50
CA TYR A 58 -21.58 -29.02 5.57
C TYR A 58 -20.79 -28.10 6.49
N TYR A 59 -20.66 -28.49 7.76
CA TYR A 59 -19.79 -27.89 8.73
C TYR A 59 -19.29 -28.97 9.71
N TRP A 60 -18.19 -28.71 10.43
CA TRP A 60 -17.69 -29.62 11.44
C TRP A 60 -18.45 -29.39 12.75
N ALA A 61 -19.13 -30.43 13.26
CA ALA A 61 -19.92 -30.35 14.46
C ALA A 61 -19.31 -31.17 15.60
N GLY A 62 -19.32 -30.59 16.80
CA GLY A 62 -19.15 -31.29 18.07
C GLY A 62 -20.44 -31.17 18.89
N TRP A 63 -20.94 -32.31 19.37
CA TRP A 63 -22.13 -32.42 20.22
C TRP A 63 -21.97 -33.57 21.20
N ASP A 64 -22.26 -33.33 22.50
CA ASP A 64 -22.26 -34.33 23.56
C ASP A 64 -20.96 -35.17 23.59
N LEU A 65 -19.81 -34.50 23.72
CA LEU A 65 -18.50 -35.15 23.58
C LEU A 65 -18.06 -35.95 24.80
N ASP A 66 -18.96 -36.19 25.81
CA ASP A 66 -18.72 -36.99 27.04
C ASP A 66 -17.36 -36.64 27.71
N ASN A 67 -16.97 -35.36 27.72
CA ASN A 67 -15.67 -34.88 28.23
C ASN A 67 -14.45 -35.48 27.48
N VAL A 68 -14.63 -35.94 26.23
CA VAL A 68 -13.52 -36.39 25.41
C VAL A 68 -13.03 -35.21 24.57
N GLU A 69 -11.73 -34.90 24.67
CA GLU A 69 -11.12 -33.91 23.80
C GLU A 69 -11.11 -34.40 22.33
N SER A 70 -11.78 -33.67 21.50
CA SER A 70 -11.85 -33.94 20.06
C SER A 70 -11.08 -32.88 19.27
N THR A 71 -10.17 -33.31 18.43
CA THR A 71 -9.24 -32.42 17.72
C THR A 71 -9.23 -32.68 16.21
N VAL A 72 -9.32 -31.61 15.42
CA VAL A 72 -9.02 -31.61 13.97
C VAL A 72 -7.66 -30.97 13.78
N THR A 73 -6.76 -31.67 13.12
CA THR A 73 -5.41 -31.19 12.80
C THR A 73 -5.25 -31.14 11.28
N PHE A 74 -4.93 -29.96 10.77
CA PHE A 74 -4.71 -29.73 9.34
C PHE A 74 -3.27 -30.07 8.93
N SER A 75 -3.09 -30.46 7.69
CA SER A 75 -1.76 -30.71 7.13
C SER A 75 -0.91 -29.44 7.17
N THR A 76 0.39 -29.60 7.38
CA THR A 76 1.33 -28.48 7.39
C THR A 76 1.39 -27.83 6.00
N LEU A 77 1.23 -26.51 5.93
CA LEU A 77 1.46 -25.73 4.74
C LEU A 77 2.89 -25.19 4.76
N THR A 78 3.57 -25.26 3.62
CA THR A 78 4.83 -24.55 3.38
C THR A 78 4.47 -23.17 2.80
N LEU A 79 4.98 -22.12 3.43
CA LEU A 79 4.74 -20.74 3.03
C LEU A 79 5.88 -20.27 2.12
N GLN A 80 5.56 -19.42 1.18
CA GLN A 80 6.53 -18.82 0.26
C GLN A 80 6.98 -17.46 0.79
N ALA A 81 8.24 -17.12 0.60
CA ALA A 81 8.72 -15.75 0.83
C ALA A 81 8.05 -14.77 -0.15
N GLY A 82 8.00 -13.48 0.19
CA GLY A 82 7.37 -12.46 -0.64
C GLY A 82 5.86 -12.32 -0.49
N TYR A 83 5.25 -12.99 0.51
CA TYR A 83 3.81 -12.91 0.78
C TYR A 83 3.52 -12.68 2.26
N THR A 84 2.43 -11.96 2.51
CA THR A 84 1.72 -12.00 3.80
C THR A 84 0.67 -13.10 3.78
N TYR A 85 0.36 -13.65 4.94
CA TYR A 85 -0.62 -14.72 5.07
C TYR A 85 -1.61 -14.40 6.20
N ASN A 86 -2.87 -14.74 5.96
CA ASN A 86 -3.94 -14.66 6.95
C ASN A 86 -4.65 -16.02 7.06
N VAL A 87 -4.89 -16.46 8.28
CA VAL A 87 -5.68 -17.65 8.58
C VAL A 87 -7.02 -17.20 9.11
N SER A 88 -8.11 -17.62 8.50
CA SER A 88 -9.45 -17.31 8.99
C SER A 88 -10.33 -18.55 9.03
N PHE A 89 -11.26 -18.57 9.97
CA PHE A 89 -12.27 -19.61 10.12
C PHE A 89 -13.45 -19.09 10.93
N TYR A 90 -14.57 -19.78 10.85
CA TYR A 90 -15.77 -19.47 11.62
C TYR A 90 -16.01 -20.54 12.70
N TYR A 91 -16.49 -20.11 13.85
CA TYR A 91 -16.93 -21.00 14.92
C TYR A 91 -18.31 -20.60 15.43
N PHE A 92 -19.03 -21.60 15.99
CA PHE A 92 -20.32 -21.42 16.64
C PHE A 92 -20.28 -22.19 17.97
N THR A 93 -20.66 -21.55 19.06
CA THR A 93 -20.73 -22.21 20.37
C THR A 93 -22.06 -21.97 21.03
N ARG A 94 -22.53 -22.96 21.80
CA ARG A 94 -23.76 -22.89 22.60
C ARG A 94 -23.59 -23.61 23.93
N ASN A 95 -23.98 -22.91 25.01
CA ASN A 95 -24.02 -23.43 26.37
C ASN A 95 -22.67 -23.94 26.95
N LEU A 96 -21.55 -23.50 26.44
CA LEU A 96 -20.23 -23.80 27.00
C LEU A 96 -19.97 -22.82 28.16
N ALA A 97 -20.35 -23.20 29.37
CA ALA A 97 -20.38 -22.28 30.52
C ALA A 97 -19.50 -22.72 31.70
N THR A 98 -18.89 -23.90 31.67
CA THR A 98 -18.05 -24.42 32.75
C THR A 98 -16.55 -24.24 32.39
N THR A 99 -15.69 -24.32 33.43
CA THR A 99 -14.23 -24.24 33.24
C THR A 99 -13.66 -25.41 32.45
N ASP A 100 -14.40 -26.51 32.37
CA ASP A 100 -13.98 -27.74 31.70
C ASP A 100 -14.50 -27.85 30.25
N ASP A 101 -15.46 -26.98 29.88
CA ASP A 101 -15.98 -26.90 28.52
C ASP A 101 -15.16 -25.94 27.71
N TYR A 102 -14.70 -26.35 26.54
CA TYR A 102 -13.98 -25.44 25.65
C TYR A 102 -14.18 -25.72 24.17
N CYS A 103 -14.06 -24.66 23.41
CA CYS A 103 -13.83 -24.61 21.99
C CYS A 103 -12.57 -23.78 21.80
N ARG A 104 -11.53 -24.30 21.13
CA ARG A 104 -10.22 -23.67 21.10
C ARG A 104 -9.44 -24.02 19.83
N TYR A 105 -8.51 -23.16 19.46
CA TYR A 105 -7.59 -23.39 18.34
C TYR A 105 -6.13 -23.18 18.77
N SER A 106 -5.21 -23.73 17.97
CA SER A 106 -3.78 -23.45 18.09
C SER A 106 -3.18 -23.32 16.70
N ILE A 107 -2.37 -22.30 16.50
CA ILE A 107 -1.64 -22.02 15.26
C ILE A 107 -0.14 -22.05 15.58
N LYS A 108 0.65 -22.66 14.70
CA LYS A 108 2.10 -22.69 14.75
C LYS A 108 2.73 -22.36 13.44
N TYR A 109 3.90 -21.76 13.50
CA TYR A 109 4.63 -21.25 12.34
C TYR A 109 5.95 -22.01 12.07
N ASP A 110 6.07 -23.21 12.64
CA ASP A 110 7.21 -24.11 12.50
C ASP A 110 6.81 -25.47 11.90
N ASN A 111 7.78 -26.29 11.49
CA ASN A 111 7.58 -27.67 11.00
C ASN A 111 7.75 -28.73 12.11
N GLY A 112 7.76 -28.33 13.38
CA GLY A 112 7.91 -29.25 14.51
C GLY A 112 6.66 -30.10 14.78
N THR A 113 6.77 -31.10 15.63
CA THR A 113 5.64 -31.96 16.05
C THR A 113 4.95 -31.45 17.31
N ASN A 114 5.61 -30.58 18.07
CA ASN A 114 5.08 -30.06 19.33
C ASN A 114 4.04 -28.96 19.09
N TRP A 115 3.02 -28.97 19.92
CA TRP A 115 1.99 -27.93 20.00
C TRP A 115 2.04 -27.30 21.39
N ASP A 116 2.03 -25.98 21.44
CA ASP A 116 1.95 -25.20 22.66
C ASP A 116 0.92 -24.10 22.47
N GLY A 117 0.27 -23.72 23.57
CA GLY A 117 -0.72 -22.67 23.59
C GLY A 117 -2.01 -23.01 22.84
N TRP A 118 -3.10 -22.86 23.53
CA TRP A 118 -4.45 -22.88 22.99
C TRP A 118 -5.06 -21.50 23.17
N VAL A 119 -5.81 -21.07 22.17
CA VAL A 119 -6.67 -19.88 22.26
C VAL A 119 -8.11 -20.36 22.38
N THR A 120 -8.76 -20.06 23.49
CA THR A 120 -10.14 -20.44 23.74
C THR A 120 -11.09 -19.41 23.10
N VAL A 121 -12.12 -19.91 22.41
CA VAL A 121 -13.14 -19.12 21.70
C VAL A 121 -14.53 -19.49 22.17
N ASN A 122 -14.90 -19.12 23.41
CA ASN A 122 -16.22 -19.38 23.99
C ASN A 122 -16.98 -18.06 24.11
N ASN A 123 -17.91 -17.78 23.22
CA ASN A 123 -18.73 -16.57 23.30
C ASN A 123 -20.23 -16.86 23.60
N ASN A 124 -20.67 -18.10 23.45
CA ASN A 124 -22.07 -18.54 23.65
C ASN A 124 -23.13 -17.69 22.94
N THR A 125 -22.74 -16.99 21.87
CA THR A 125 -23.61 -16.05 21.15
C THR A 125 -24.67 -16.74 20.31
N GLN A 126 -24.53 -18.05 20.07
CA GLN A 126 -25.36 -18.84 19.16
C GLN A 126 -25.42 -18.22 17.76
N ALA A 127 -24.29 -17.65 17.35
CA ALA A 127 -24.07 -17.09 16.03
C ALA A 127 -22.67 -17.46 15.54
N TRP A 128 -22.51 -17.62 14.22
CA TRP A 128 -21.20 -17.82 13.62
C TRP A 128 -20.32 -16.60 13.86
N THR A 129 -19.14 -16.82 14.39
CA THR A 129 -18.17 -15.78 14.70
C THR A 129 -16.87 -16.10 13.99
N GLN A 130 -16.31 -15.10 13.30
CA GLN A 130 -15.05 -15.25 12.61
C GLN A 130 -13.86 -15.07 13.55
N VAL A 131 -12.85 -15.91 13.35
CA VAL A 131 -11.48 -15.71 13.80
C VAL A 131 -10.64 -15.39 12.58
N SER A 132 -9.79 -14.38 12.68
CA SER A 132 -8.83 -14.00 11.66
C SER A 132 -7.48 -13.73 12.34
N VAL A 133 -6.42 -14.37 11.87
CA VAL A 133 -5.08 -14.30 12.47
C VAL A 133 -4.05 -14.07 11.37
N ASP A 134 -3.32 -12.98 11.47
CA ASP A 134 -2.19 -12.72 10.59
C ASP A 134 -0.99 -13.60 10.97
N VAL A 135 -0.40 -14.22 9.97
CA VAL A 135 0.81 -15.03 10.14
C VAL A 135 2.02 -14.09 10.25
N PRO A 136 2.89 -14.27 11.25
CA PRO A 136 4.09 -13.44 11.36
C PRO A 136 4.94 -13.45 10.09
N LEU A 137 5.38 -12.28 9.67
CA LEU A 137 6.23 -12.12 8.48
C LEU A 137 7.52 -12.96 8.62
N GLY A 138 7.93 -13.61 7.54
CA GLY A 138 9.10 -14.49 7.52
C GLY A 138 8.84 -15.91 8.02
N SER A 139 7.59 -16.26 8.34
CA SER A 139 7.22 -17.66 8.65
C SER A 139 7.34 -18.55 7.43
N ASN A 140 7.99 -19.71 7.57
CA ASN A 140 8.16 -20.69 6.49
C ASN A 140 7.09 -21.77 6.50
N TYR A 141 6.37 -21.92 7.58
CA TYR A 141 5.37 -22.97 7.78
C TYR A 141 4.17 -22.44 8.52
N LEU A 142 3.02 -23.07 8.26
CA LEU A 142 1.77 -22.84 8.97
C LEU A 142 1.14 -24.17 9.32
N ARG A 143 0.75 -24.32 10.59
CA ARG A 143 -0.01 -25.45 11.11
C ARG A 143 -1.19 -24.95 11.92
N LEU A 144 -2.35 -25.56 11.72
CA LEU A 144 -3.58 -25.26 12.47
C LEU A 144 -4.14 -26.54 13.08
N ARG A 145 -4.66 -26.43 14.30
CA ARG A 145 -5.57 -27.43 14.89
C ARG A 145 -6.70 -26.73 15.62
N LEU A 146 -7.85 -27.38 15.61
CA LEU A 146 -9.09 -26.97 16.27
C LEU A 146 -9.43 -28.06 17.28
N SER A 147 -9.93 -27.69 18.45
CA SER A 147 -10.28 -28.65 19.49
C SER A 147 -11.55 -28.23 20.25
N SER A 148 -12.33 -29.21 20.64
CA SER A 148 -13.51 -29.02 21.52
C SER A 148 -13.59 -30.13 22.56
N MET A 149 -14.06 -29.79 23.76
CA MET A 149 -14.36 -30.73 24.85
C MET A 149 -15.52 -30.19 25.69
N PHE A 150 -16.52 -31.01 25.93
CA PHE A 150 -17.65 -30.68 26.78
C PHE A 150 -18.51 -31.92 27.00
N ASP A 151 -19.39 -31.87 27.99
CA ASP A 151 -20.34 -32.92 28.32
C ASP A 151 -21.77 -32.35 28.39
N GLY A 152 -22.72 -33.09 27.83
CA GLY A 152 -24.15 -32.77 27.88
C GLY A 152 -24.78 -32.44 26.53
N THR A 153 -26.00 -32.98 26.34
CA THR A 153 -26.79 -32.97 25.12
C THR A 153 -27.27 -31.59 24.64
N THR A 154 -26.99 -30.54 25.42
CA THR A 154 -27.37 -29.14 25.05
C THR A 154 -26.18 -28.26 24.73
N LYS A 155 -24.97 -28.82 24.72
CA LYS A 155 -23.70 -28.11 24.44
C LYS A 155 -23.23 -28.41 23.05
N TYR A 156 -22.74 -27.39 22.37
CA TYR A 156 -22.30 -27.48 20.95
C TYR A 156 -21.09 -26.61 20.70
N ALA A 157 -20.17 -27.13 19.85
CA ALA A 157 -19.08 -26.36 19.26
C ALA A 157 -18.91 -26.79 17.80
N HIS A 158 -18.94 -25.83 16.90
CA HIS A 158 -18.89 -26.08 15.45
C HIS A 158 -17.84 -25.20 14.82
N TRP A 159 -17.27 -25.68 13.71
CA TRP A 159 -16.27 -25.02 12.90
C TRP A 159 -16.65 -25.06 11.43
N ASP A 160 -16.37 -24.00 10.68
CA ASP A 160 -16.65 -23.94 9.25
C ASP A 160 -15.74 -22.98 8.54
N TYR A 161 -15.63 -23.15 7.23
CA TYR A 161 -14.97 -22.27 6.26
C TYR A 161 -13.58 -21.84 6.70
N ILE A 162 -12.70 -22.83 6.92
CA ILE A 162 -11.32 -22.60 7.33
C ILE A 162 -10.50 -22.32 6.08
N LYS A 163 -9.87 -21.15 5.97
CA LYS A 163 -9.05 -20.77 4.83
C LYS A 163 -7.75 -20.11 5.23
N VAL A 164 -6.76 -20.23 4.34
CA VAL A 164 -5.52 -19.46 4.36
C VAL A 164 -5.47 -18.66 3.07
N GLU A 165 -5.38 -17.36 3.22
CA GLU A 165 -5.20 -16.42 2.12
C GLU A 165 -3.79 -15.88 2.14
N ARG A 166 -3.23 -15.61 0.98
CA ARG A 166 -1.97 -14.90 0.81
C ARG A 166 -2.15 -13.68 -0.06
N SER A 167 -1.42 -12.64 0.28
CA SER A 167 -1.30 -11.44 -0.56
C SER A 167 0.18 -11.18 -0.79
N PRO A 168 0.61 -10.80 -1.99
CA PRO A 168 1.98 -10.37 -2.20
C PRO A 168 2.34 -9.27 -1.21
N LEU A 169 3.58 -9.28 -0.72
CA LEU A 169 4.11 -8.13 0.01
C LEU A 169 4.08 -6.91 -0.93
N PRO A 170 3.70 -5.73 -0.42
CA PRO A 170 3.85 -4.53 -1.22
C PRO A 170 5.30 -4.42 -1.69
N PRO A 171 5.55 -3.98 -2.93
CA PRO A 171 6.89 -3.71 -3.41
C PRO A 171 7.60 -2.76 -2.44
N THR A 172 8.79 -3.13 -1.99
CA THR A 172 9.63 -2.30 -1.12
C THR A 172 11.00 -2.21 -1.75
N ALA A 173 11.57 -1.02 -1.76
CA ALA A 173 12.90 -0.84 -2.30
C ALA A 173 13.94 -1.69 -1.55
N PRO A 174 14.93 -2.24 -2.25
CA PRO A 174 16.00 -2.98 -1.65
C PRO A 174 16.84 -2.09 -0.72
N VAL A 175 17.39 -2.69 0.31
CA VAL A 175 18.24 -2.00 1.29
C VAL A 175 19.68 -2.48 1.14
N VAL A 176 20.59 -1.52 0.88
CA VAL A 176 22.03 -1.73 0.95
C VAL A 176 22.54 -1.30 2.33
N SER A 177 23.25 -2.17 3.01
CA SER A 177 23.79 -1.90 4.35
C SER A 177 25.22 -2.43 4.50
N ASN A 178 25.87 -2.10 5.63
CA ASN A 178 27.23 -2.54 5.97
C ASN A 178 28.28 -2.27 4.88
N VAL A 179 28.11 -1.14 4.14
CA VAL A 179 29.01 -0.79 3.05
C VAL A 179 30.39 -0.40 3.59
N SER A 180 31.43 -1.08 3.11
CA SER A 180 32.82 -0.76 3.44
C SER A 180 33.69 -0.87 2.21
N ALA A 181 34.73 -0.04 2.12
CA ALA A 181 35.68 -0.08 1.02
C ALA A 181 37.12 0.04 1.54
N SER A 182 38.04 -0.68 0.89
CA SER A 182 39.45 -0.62 1.18
C SER A 182 40.29 -0.70 -0.08
N GLN A 183 41.22 0.22 -0.24
CA GLN A 183 42.21 0.15 -1.34
C GLN A 183 43.34 -0.82 -0.96
N ARG A 184 43.72 -1.69 -1.89
CA ARG A 184 44.83 -2.64 -1.71
C ARG A 184 46.16 -1.89 -1.58
N SER A 185 47.01 -2.38 -0.68
CA SER A 185 48.32 -1.79 -0.38
C SER A 185 49.44 -2.25 -1.32
N ASP A 186 49.12 -3.07 -2.33
CA ASP A 186 50.07 -3.68 -3.29
C ASP A 186 50.47 -2.75 -4.45
N GLY A 187 49.96 -1.52 -4.49
CA GLY A 187 50.19 -0.56 -5.55
C GLY A 187 49.30 -0.72 -6.79
N SER A 188 48.43 -1.71 -6.82
CA SER A 188 47.51 -1.96 -7.95
C SER A 188 46.44 -0.89 -8.15
N LYS A 189 46.19 -0.05 -7.13
CA LYS A 189 45.06 0.90 -7.07
C LYS A 189 43.69 0.21 -7.19
N ILE A 190 43.62 -1.04 -6.81
CA ILE A 190 42.34 -1.77 -6.73
C ILE A 190 41.68 -1.44 -5.40
N VAL A 191 40.37 -1.24 -5.43
CA VAL A 191 39.51 -1.03 -4.25
C VAL A 191 38.53 -2.19 -4.13
N ASP A 192 38.53 -2.83 -2.97
CA ASP A 192 37.58 -3.88 -2.60
C ASP A 192 36.45 -3.23 -1.79
N ILE A 193 35.21 -3.46 -2.22
CA ILE A 193 34.00 -2.87 -1.63
C ILE A 193 33.10 -4.03 -1.19
N TYR A 194 32.70 -4.05 0.07
CA TYR A 194 31.79 -5.04 0.63
C TYR A 194 30.47 -4.39 1.01
N TYR A 195 29.37 -5.12 0.87
CA TYR A 195 28.04 -4.66 1.25
C TYR A 195 27.10 -5.83 1.51
N ASP A 196 26.01 -5.58 2.24
CA ASP A 196 24.87 -6.48 2.37
C ASP A 196 23.70 -5.93 1.56
N LEU A 197 23.04 -6.82 0.83
CA LEU A 197 21.82 -6.54 0.07
C LEU A 197 20.65 -7.28 0.69
N PHE A 198 19.62 -6.57 1.05
CA PHE A 198 18.36 -7.14 1.52
C PHE A 198 17.20 -6.55 0.73
N ASP A 199 16.39 -7.42 0.18
CA ASP A 199 15.10 -7.11 -0.42
C ASP A 199 14.01 -7.93 0.25
N SER A 200 12.93 -7.30 0.75
CA SER A 200 11.92 -7.96 1.58
C SER A 200 10.96 -8.83 0.79
N ASN A 201 10.76 -8.54 -0.48
CA ASN A 201 9.94 -9.32 -1.40
C ASN A 201 10.80 -10.29 -2.26
N ASN A 202 12.12 -10.25 -2.06
CA ASN A 202 13.08 -11.17 -2.64
C ASN A 202 13.22 -11.08 -4.16
N ASP A 203 12.97 -9.87 -4.69
CA ASP A 203 13.20 -9.55 -6.09
C ASP A 203 14.70 -9.49 -6.41
N LEU A 204 15.05 -9.66 -7.67
CA LEU A 204 16.42 -9.46 -8.13
C LEU A 204 16.69 -7.96 -8.27
N CYS A 205 17.88 -7.54 -7.88
CA CYS A 205 18.25 -6.13 -7.84
C CYS A 205 19.39 -5.80 -8.80
N ASP A 206 19.31 -4.63 -9.40
CA ASP A 206 20.41 -4.05 -10.18
C ASP A 206 21.31 -3.25 -9.25
N ILE A 207 22.58 -3.59 -9.20
CA ILE A 207 23.55 -2.94 -8.32
C ILE A 207 24.43 -1.97 -9.10
N SER A 208 24.46 -0.72 -8.63
CA SER A 208 25.33 0.33 -9.15
C SER A 208 26.23 0.92 -8.07
N PHE A 209 27.40 1.42 -8.49
CA PHE A 209 28.39 2.02 -7.62
C PHE A 209 28.73 3.43 -8.10
N LYS A 210 28.67 4.42 -7.21
CA LYS A 210 28.92 5.83 -7.54
C LYS A 210 29.86 6.49 -6.53
N LEU A 211 30.54 7.53 -6.95
CA LEU A 211 31.50 8.29 -6.16
C LEU A 211 31.10 9.76 -6.07
N SER A 212 31.51 10.40 -4.99
CA SER A 212 31.40 11.82 -4.74
C SER A 212 32.79 12.42 -4.48
N ASN A 213 33.11 13.53 -5.14
CA ASN A 213 34.30 14.35 -4.88
C ASN A 213 33.95 15.66 -4.10
N ASN A 214 32.70 15.87 -3.75
CA ASN A 214 32.17 17.07 -3.09
C ASN A 214 31.60 16.80 -1.69
N ILE A 215 32.23 15.90 -0.95
CA ILE A 215 31.89 15.54 0.44
C ILE A 215 30.46 14.96 0.56
N GLY A 216 29.99 14.25 -0.49
CA GLY A 216 28.68 13.58 -0.47
C GLY A 216 27.49 14.48 -0.84
N SER A 217 27.74 15.71 -1.29
CA SER A 217 26.67 16.59 -1.78
C SER A 217 26.00 16.06 -3.04
N SER A 218 26.77 15.37 -3.88
CA SER A 218 26.26 14.58 -5.01
C SER A 218 27.15 13.37 -5.28
N TYR A 219 26.64 12.36 -5.97
CA TYR A 219 27.34 11.13 -6.35
C TYR A 219 27.28 10.98 -7.89
N ASP A 220 27.95 11.88 -8.58
CA ASP A 220 27.84 12.03 -10.05
C ASP A 220 28.95 11.29 -10.80
N ILE A 221 29.98 10.79 -10.11
CA ILE A 221 31.08 10.08 -10.74
C ILE A 221 30.71 8.61 -10.79
N ILE A 222 30.57 8.09 -12.01
CA ILE A 222 30.21 6.71 -12.29
C ILE A 222 31.45 6.00 -12.80
N PRO A 223 32.03 5.03 -12.09
CA PRO A 223 33.11 4.20 -12.60
C PRO A 223 32.73 3.47 -13.89
N SER A 224 33.71 3.29 -14.77
CA SER A 224 33.48 2.51 -15.98
C SER A 224 33.10 1.07 -15.64
N PRO A 225 32.00 0.50 -16.18
CA PRO A 225 31.64 -0.90 -15.94
C PRO A 225 32.74 -1.88 -16.31
N ALA A 226 33.59 -1.55 -17.30
CA ALA A 226 34.72 -2.37 -17.68
C ALA A 226 35.81 -2.48 -16.59
N ASN A 227 35.82 -1.58 -15.60
CA ASN A 227 36.75 -1.53 -14.47
C ASN A 227 36.13 -2.08 -13.17
N LEU A 228 34.91 -2.59 -13.25
CA LEU A 228 34.18 -3.21 -12.12
C LEU A 228 34.02 -4.71 -12.33
N SER A 229 34.04 -5.48 -11.26
CA SER A 229 33.75 -6.91 -11.26
C SER A 229 33.24 -7.37 -9.89
N GLY A 230 32.70 -8.59 -9.82
CA GLY A 230 32.09 -9.14 -8.61
C GLY A 230 30.57 -8.99 -8.61
N ASP A 231 29.99 -8.76 -7.43
CA ASP A 231 28.53 -8.60 -7.25
C ASP A 231 28.09 -7.17 -7.65
N PHE A 232 28.04 -6.94 -8.96
CA PHE A 232 27.74 -5.66 -9.59
C PHE A 232 26.97 -5.89 -10.90
N GLY A 233 26.05 -5.02 -11.25
CA GLY A 233 25.19 -5.10 -12.45
C GLY A 233 23.82 -5.67 -12.13
N ASP A 234 23.22 -6.36 -13.09
CA ASP A 234 21.83 -6.71 -13.11
C ASP A 234 21.53 -8.04 -12.39
N ASP A 235 20.31 -8.24 -11.93
CA ASP A 235 19.74 -9.50 -11.45
C ASP A 235 20.43 -10.13 -10.22
N LEU A 236 20.85 -9.35 -9.23
CA LEU A 236 21.46 -9.87 -8.02
C LEU A 236 20.43 -10.16 -6.92
N ALA A 237 20.44 -11.40 -6.40
CA ALA A 237 19.59 -11.78 -5.26
C ALA A 237 20.12 -11.23 -3.93
N SER A 238 19.22 -11.04 -2.95
CA SER A 238 19.53 -10.67 -1.57
C SER A 238 20.55 -11.61 -0.93
N SER A 239 21.59 -11.06 -0.31
CA SER A 239 22.60 -11.82 0.41
C SER A 239 23.49 -10.89 1.24
N THR A 240 24.16 -11.44 2.26
CA THR A 240 25.22 -10.77 2.99
C THR A 240 26.58 -10.98 2.36
N ASN A 241 27.54 -10.10 2.67
CA ASN A 241 28.92 -10.16 2.21
C ASN A 241 29.09 -10.19 0.68
N LYS A 242 28.25 -9.49 -0.03
CA LYS A 242 28.49 -9.20 -1.45
C LYS A 242 29.71 -8.30 -1.60
N TYR A 243 30.39 -8.42 -2.76
CA TYR A 243 31.57 -7.60 -2.95
C TYR A 243 31.75 -7.13 -4.39
N ILE A 244 32.26 -5.91 -4.56
CA ILE A 244 32.66 -5.31 -5.82
C ILE A 244 34.16 -5.11 -5.81
N VAL A 245 34.83 -5.43 -6.88
CA VAL A 245 36.23 -5.08 -7.13
C VAL A 245 36.27 -3.97 -8.15
N TRP A 246 36.83 -2.82 -7.76
CA TRP A 246 36.98 -1.68 -8.64
C TRP A 246 38.45 -1.42 -8.97
N ASN A 247 38.81 -1.46 -10.24
CA ASN A 247 40.14 -1.09 -10.74
C ASN A 247 40.24 0.42 -10.95
N ALA A 248 40.37 1.18 -9.87
CA ALA A 248 40.47 2.63 -9.90
C ALA A 248 41.69 3.15 -10.67
N GLY A 249 42.73 2.31 -10.81
CA GLY A 249 43.92 2.65 -11.58
C GLY A 249 43.73 2.63 -13.10
N ALA A 250 42.68 2.00 -13.57
CA ALA A 250 42.34 1.92 -15.00
C ALA A 250 41.33 2.99 -15.45
N GLU A 251 40.81 3.82 -14.52
CA GLU A 251 39.91 4.91 -14.89
C GLU A 251 40.62 5.97 -15.71
N SER A 252 39.93 6.50 -16.72
CA SER A 252 40.47 7.50 -17.66
C SER A 252 40.57 8.91 -17.05
N TYR A 253 39.94 9.15 -15.92
CA TYR A 253 40.01 10.39 -15.15
C TYR A 253 40.87 10.16 -13.90
N GLY A 254 41.80 11.07 -13.64
CA GLY A 254 42.69 10.95 -12.49
C GLY A 254 41.92 11.04 -11.16
N LEU A 255 41.98 9.98 -10.36
CA LEU A 255 41.47 9.98 -9.00
C LEU A 255 42.60 10.38 -8.06
N ASP A 256 42.73 11.67 -7.77
CA ASP A 256 43.81 12.28 -6.98
C ASP A 256 43.30 12.92 -5.66
N GLY A 257 42.28 12.37 -5.07
CA GLY A 257 41.66 12.92 -3.86
C GLY A 257 40.99 11.89 -2.97
N SER A 258 40.35 12.39 -1.93
CA SER A 258 39.45 11.60 -1.07
C SER A 258 38.06 11.58 -1.70
N TYR A 259 37.55 10.40 -1.96
CA TYR A 259 36.21 10.20 -2.51
C TYR A 259 35.33 9.51 -1.48
N LEU A 260 34.08 9.98 -1.38
CA LEU A 260 33.01 9.19 -0.75
C LEU A 260 32.40 8.26 -1.81
N TYR A 261 31.92 7.13 -1.39
CA TYR A 261 31.35 6.12 -2.27
C TYR A 261 29.95 5.70 -1.79
N ARG A 262 29.13 5.25 -2.72
CA ARG A 262 27.82 4.69 -2.40
C ARG A 262 27.51 3.54 -3.35
N VAL A 263 26.99 2.45 -2.78
CA VAL A 263 26.37 1.34 -3.51
C VAL A 263 24.87 1.59 -3.51
N TYR A 264 24.25 1.47 -4.66
CA TYR A 264 22.81 1.58 -4.86
C TYR A 264 22.28 0.23 -5.33
N ALA A 265 21.11 -0.15 -4.86
CA ALA A 265 20.36 -1.27 -5.36
C ALA A 265 19.01 -0.77 -5.90
N ASP A 266 18.59 -1.33 -7.03
CA ASP A 266 17.31 -1.06 -7.67
C ASP A 266 16.74 -2.40 -8.13
N ASP A 267 15.55 -2.77 -7.68
CA ASP A 267 14.83 -3.98 -8.07
C ASP A 267 13.73 -3.67 -9.09
N GLY A 268 13.75 -2.46 -9.67
CA GLY A 268 12.70 -1.95 -10.54
C GLY A 268 11.44 -1.56 -9.77
N THR A 269 11.41 -1.74 -8.44
CA THR A 269 10.34 -1.23 -7.59
C THR A 269 10.76 0.08 -6.96
N PHE A 270 9.82 1.00 -6.83
CA PHE A 270 10.09 2.27 -6.15
C PHE A 270 9.67 2.16 -4.70
N PRO A 271 10.46 2.69 -3.73
CA PRO A 271 10.05 2.70 -2.35
C PRO A 271 8.68 3.37 -2.24
N ILE A 272 7.73 2.67 -1.60
CA ILE A 272 6.44 3.27 -1.25
C ILE A 272 6.76 4.37 -0.22
N PRO A 273 6.47 5.65 -0.50
CA PRO A 273 6.71 6.69 0.47
C PRO A 273 5.86 6.43 1.72
N GLU A 274 6.39 6.74 2.88
CA GLU A 274 5.60 6.78 4.10
C GLU A 274 4.34 7.63 3.87
N ASN A 275 3.19 7.14 4.29
CA ASN A 275 1.87 7.75 4.10
C ASN A 275 1.32 7.74 2.66
N PHE A 276 1.82 6.88 1.79
CA PHE A 276 1.15 6.58 0.51
C PHE A 276 0.35 5.29 0.60
N VAL A 277 -0.68 5.19 -0.23
CA VAL A 277 -1.44 3.96 -0.45
C VAL A 277 -1.35 3.56 -1.91
N PHE A 278 -1.28 2.26 -2.15
CA PHE A 278 -1.36 1.70 -3.49
C PHE A 278 -2.81 1.70 -3.96
N VAL A 279 -3.03 2.20 -5.17
CA VAL A 279 -4.31 2.15 -5.88
C VAL A 279 -4.14 1.23 -7.07
N GLU A 280 -4.73 0.05 -6.98
CA GLU A 280 -4.74 -0.88 -8.10
C GLU A 280 -5.52 -0.30 -9.27
N GLY A 281 -4.95 -0.40 -10.48
CA GLY A 281 -5.59 0.06 -11.70
C GLY A 281 -6.91 -0.64 -11.98
N GLY A 282 -7.82 0.06 -12.64
CA GLY A 282 -9.15 -0.47 -12.92
C GLY A 282 -9.93 0.40 -13.88
N THR A 283 -11.17 -0.02 -14.17
CA THR A 283 -12.08 0.73 -15.05
C THR A 283 -13.31 1.18 -14.27
N PHE A 284 -13.62 2.47 -14.33
CA PHE A 284 -14.80 3.05 -13.71
C PHE A 284 -15.55 3.97 -14.69
N ASN A 285 -16.76 4.38 -14.33
CA ASN A 285 -17.52 5.39 -15.10
C ASN A 285 -17.42 6.75 -14.41
N ASN A 286 -16.93 7.77 -15.14
CA ASN A 286 -16.75 9.12 -14.61
C ASN A 286 -18.03 9.98 -14.65
N GLY A 287 -19.17 9.39 -14.99
CA GLY A 287 -20.45 10.07 -15.20
C GLY A 287 -20.72 10.38 -16.69
N THR A 288 -19.75 10.23 -17.58
CA THR A 288 -19.88 10.47 -19.02
C THR A 288 -19.41 9.27 -19.85
N SER A 289 -18.28 8.66 -19.49
CA SER A 289 -17.69 7.54 -20.23
C SER A 289 -16.91 6.63 -19.28
N ASN A 290 -16.55 5.44 -19.76
CA ASN A 290 -15.68 4.54 -19.04
C ASN A 290 -14.23 5.02 -19.14
N VAL A 291 -13.53 5.04 -17.99
CA VAL A 291 -12.13 5.42 -17.87
C VAL A 291 -11.37 4.27 -17.25
N THR A 292 -10.30 3.85 -17.90
CA THR A 292 -9.34 2.87 -17.35
C THR A 292 -8.14 3.63 -16.81
N ILE A 293 -7.75 3.34 -15.58
CA ILE A 293 -6.61 3.93 -14.88
C ILE A 293 -5.59 2.84 -14.59
N SER A 294 -4.34 3.11 -14.91
CA SER A 294 -3.20 2.30 -14.50
C SER A 294 -2.98 2.38 -12.98
N SER A 295 -2.30 1.40 -12.39
CA SER A 295 -1.97 1.41 -10.96
C SER A 295 -1.06 2.59 -10.61
N PHE A 296 -1.24 3.16 -9.42
CA PHE A 296 -0.44 4.28 -8.92
C PHE A 296 -0.41 4.30 -7.38
N TYR A 297 0.48 5.11 -6.82
CA TYR A 297 0.48 5.44 -5.39
C TYR A 297 -0.09 6.83 -5.18
N ILE A 298 -0.88 7.03 -4.13
CA ILE A 298 -1.47 8.32 -3.75
C ILE A 298 -1.17 8.63 -2.28
N ASP A 299 -0.90 9.90 -1.95
CA ASP A 299 -0.81 10.36 -0.57
C ASP A 299 -2.10 9.98 0.20
N LYS A 300 -1.93 9.33 1.35
CA LYS A 300 -3.00 8.94 2.25
C LYS A 300 -3.82 10.14 2.75
N TYR A 301 -3.15 11.27 2.90
CA TYR A 301 -3.68 12.53 3.41
C TYR A 301 -3.45 13.65 2.41
N GLU A 302 -4.17 14.76 2.58
CA GLU A 302 -3.78 16.04 2.01
C GLU A 302 -2.38 16.41 2.48
N LEU A 303 -1.57 17.09 1.65
CA LEU A 303 -0.24 17.52 2.04
C LEU A 303 -0.32 18.45 3.24
N THR A 304 0.43 18.13 4.31
CA THR A 304 0.44 18.93 5.53
C THR A 304 1.30 20.19 5.40
N GLN A 305 1.00 21.19 6.25
CA GLN A 305 1.82 22.41 6.36
C GLN A 305 3.28 22.10 6.71
N ALA A 306 3.53 21.14 7.60
CA ALA A 306 4.89 20.71 7.93
C ALA A 306 5.60 20.08 6.72
N GLY A 307 4.93 19.19 5.99
CA GLY A 307 5.49 18.57 4.78
C GLY A 307 5.81 19.59 3.70
N TYR A 308 4.90 20.54 3.47
CA TYR A 308 5.15 21.63 2.53
C TYR A 308 6.33 22.51 2.95
N GLN A 309 6.38 22.93 4.21
CA GLN A 309 7.46 23.78 4.73
C GLN A 309 8.83 23.09 4.68
N ALA A 310 8.89 21.79 4.93
CA ALA A 310 10.14 21.02 4.87
C ALA A 310 10.78 21.04 3.47
N VAL A 311 9.97 21.08 2.41
CA VAL A 311 10.44 21.09 1.02
C VAL A 311 10.61 22.51 0.48
N MET A 312 9.65 23.40 0.78
CA MET A 312 9.58 24.74 0.18
C MET A 312 10.20 25.85 1.05
N GLY A 313 10.58 25.52 2.28
CA GLY A 313 11.21 26.48 3.22
C GLY A 313 10.24 27.45 3.91
N SER A 314 8.97 27.49 3.51
CA SER A 314 7.96 28.41 4.07
C SER A 314 6.57 27.76 4.11
N ASN A 315 5.72 28.22 5.04
CA ASN A 315 4.33 27.81 5.13
C ASN A 315 3.42 28.99 4.70
N PRO A 316 2.62 28.87 3.61
CA PRO A 316 1.72 29.93 3.17
C PRO A 316 0.42 29.99 3.97
N ALA A 317 0.09 28.94 4.73
CA ALA A 317 -1.16 28.87 5.49
C ALA A 317 -1.19 29.87 6.65
N SER A 318 -2.31 30.56 6.80
CA SER A 318 -2.52 31.56 7.87
C SER A 318 -4.00 31.69 8.21
N SER A 319 -4.34 31.84 9.48
CA SER A 319 -5.67 32.22 9.98
C SER A 319 -6.75 31.13 10.04
N TYR A 320 -6.74 30.11 9.18
CA TYR A 320 -7.81 29.09 9.09
C TYR A 320 -7.28 27.68 9.38
N GLY A 321 -6.80 27.46 10.61
CA GLY A 321 -6.15 26.21 10.99
C GLY A 321 -4.67 26.23 10.60
N VAL A 322 -3.81 26.50 11.59
CA VAL A 322 -2.35 26.55 11.41
C VAL A 322 -1.69 25.56 12.37
N GLY A 323 -0.84 24.72 11.83
CA GLY A 323 -0.11 23.70 12.61
C GLY A 323 0.44 22.59 11.75
N ASN A 324 1.38 21.82 12.28
CA ASN A 324 2.15 20.83 11.54
C ASN A 324 1.30 19.76 10.83
N THR A 325 0.18 19.40 11.42
CA THR A 325 -0.72 18.31 10.95
C THR A 325 -1.95 18.83 10.19
N TYR A 326 -2.08 20.13 10.00
CA TYR A 326 -3.13 20.72 9.18
C TYR A 326 -2.77 20.67 7.70
N PRO A 327 -3.74 20.61 6.76
CA PRO A 327 -3.44 20.66 5.34
C PRO A 327 -2.81 22.01 4.97
N VAL A 328 -1.90 22.03 4.03
CA VAL A 328 -1.43 23.27 3.42
C VAL A 328 -2.52 23.86 2.55
N TYR A 329 -2.69 25.19 2.59
CA TYR A 329 -3.58 25.95 1.72
C TYR A 329 -2.93 27.28 1.33
N HIS A 330 -3.58 28.10 0.52
CA HIS A 330 -2.99 29.26 -0.16
C HIS A 330 -1.85 28.89 -1.11
N VAL A 331 -1.93 27.72 -1.73
CA VAL A 331 -0.98 27.24 -2.73
C VAL A 331 -1.58 27.37 -4.13
N THR A 332 -0.80 27.87 -5.08
CA THR A 332 -1.14 27.88 -6.50
C THR A 332 -0.90 26.49 -7.10
N TRP A 333 -1.44 26.22 -8.29
CA TRP A 333 -1.10 25.04 -9.05
C TRP A 333 0.41 24.98 -9.34
N PHE A 334 1.04 26.13 -9.62
CA PHE A 334 2.49 26.22 -9.80
C PHE A 334 3.29 25.85 -8.55
N ASN A 335 2.82 26.27 -7.37
CA ASN A 335 3.48 25.87 -6.11
C ASN A 335 3.41 24.35 -5.89
N ALA A 336 2.31 23.72 -6.30
CA ALA A 336 2.14 22.27 -6.15
C ALA A 336 3.10 21.50 -7.08
N ILE A 337 3.26 21.89 -8.34
CA ILE A 337 4.21 21.23 -9.25
C ILE A 337 5.68 21.49 -8.86
N GLU A 338 6.00 22.69 -8.37
CA GLU A 338 7.32 23.01 -7.83
C GLU A 338 7.64 22.11 -6.62
N TYR A 339 6.69 21.99 -5.68
CA TYR A 339 6.81 21.09 -4.54
C TYR A 339 7.12 19.65 -4.98
N CYS A 340 6.33 19.12 -5.92
CA CYS A 340 6.52 17.76 -6.42
C CYS A 340 7.93 17.53 -6.97
N ASN A 341 8.46 18.47 -7.77
CA ASN A 341 9.82 18.35 -8.31
C ASN A 341 10.90 18.47 -7.22
N ARG A 342 10.78 19.45 -6.32
CA ARG A 342 11.74 19.63 -5.22
C ARG A 342 11.77 18.40 -4.31
N ARG A 343 10.61 17.88 -3.92
CA ARG A 343 10.51 16.66 -3.12
C ARG A 343 11.14 15.47 -3.84
N SER A 344 10.84 15.29 -5.13
CA SER A 344 11.45 14.23 -5.94
C SER A 344 12.97 14.31 -5.93
N MET A 345 13.53 15.51 -6.16
CA MET A 345 14.99 15.72 -6.17
C MET A 345 15.62 15.49 -4.78
N GLN A 346 14.98 15.93 -3.70
CA GLN A 346 15.46 15.70 -2.33
C GLN A 346 15.51 14.21 -1.98
N GLU A 347 14.58 13.43 -2.50
CA GLU A 347 14.50 11.97 -2.30
C GLU A 347 15.28 11.17 -3.36
N GLY A 348 16.00 11.83 -4.29
CA GLY A 348 16.82 11.18 -5.32
C GLY A 348 16.02 10.58 -6.47
N LEU A 349 14.76 11.00 -6.63
CA LEU A 349 13.86 10.52 -7.67
C LEU A 349 13.94 11.40 -8.94
N THR A 350 13.49 10.85 -10.06
CA THR A 350 13.37 11.60 -11.32
C THR A 350 12.16 12.52 -11.27
N ALA A 351 12.38 13.83 -11.23
CA ALA A 351 11.32 14.83 -11.18
C ALA A 351 10.43 14.76 -12.45
N CYS A 352 9.10 14.88 -12.25
CA CYS A 352 8.12 14.67 -13.30
C CYS A 352 7.94 15.89 -14.22
N TYR A 353 8.10 17.12 -13.72
CA TYR A 353 7.75 18.33 -14.46
C TYR A 353 8.96 19.02 -15.06
N SER A 354 8.84 19.45 -16.31
CA SER A 354 9.81 20.32 -16.96
C SER A 354 9.15 21.64 -17.33
N TYR A 355 9.89 22.75 -17.20
CA TYR A 355 9.45 24.05 -17.66
C TYR A 355 10.20 24.41 -18.96
N SER A 356 9.54 24.28 -20.11
CA SER A 356 10.11 24.57 -21.42
C SER A 356 11.52 23.95 -21.61
N THR A 357 12.52 24.73 -21.98
CA THR A 357 13.92 24.31 -22.15
C THR A 357 14.75 24.37 -20.86
N TYR A 358 14.17 24.82 -19.74
CA TYR A 358 14.87 24.97 -18.46
C TYR A 358 15.00 23.68 -17.66
N GLY A 359 14.39 22.59 -18.16
CA GLY A 359 14.48 21.27 -17.53
C GLY A 359 13.64 21.12 -16.27
N THR A 360 14.01 20.14 -15.43
CA THR A 360 13.18 19.71 -14.28
C THR A 360 13.56 20.37 -12.95
N ASN A 361 14.73 21.01 -12.84
CA ASN A 361 15.14 21.67 -11.61
C ASN A 361 14.46 23.06 -11.48
N PRO A 362 13.56 23.28 -10.49
CA PRO A 362 12.88 24.56 -10.31
C PRO A 362 13.82 25.76 -10.08
N ASP A 363 15.03 25.54 -9.57
CA ASP A 363 16.00 26.63 -9.37
C ASP A 363 16.50 27.23 -10.68
N ASN A 364 16.36 26.50 -11.79
CA ASN A 364 16.72 26.97 -13.13
C ASN A 364 15.54 27.63 -13.87
N TRP A 365 14.33 27.59 -13.33
CA TRP A 365 13.15 28.14 -13.98
C TRP A 365 13.19 29.67 -13.96
N PRO A 366 12.71 30.35 -15.00
CA PRO A 366 12.91 31.80 -15.13
C PRO A 366 12.11 32.57 -14.09
N GLY A 367 12.60 33.72 -13.66
CA GLY A 367 11.85 34.60 -12.75
C GLY A 367 10.46 34.92 -13.30
N GLY A 368 9.44 34.80 -12.44
CA GLY A 368 8.04 35.02 -12.81
C GLY A 368 7.36 33.86 -13.54
N TRP A 369 8.00 32.70 -13.66
CA TRP A 369 7.45 31.51 -14.31
C TRP A 369 6.07 31.09 -13.73
N ASN A 370 5.79 31.41 -12.48
CA ASN A 370 4.62 31.02 -11.69
C ASN A 370 3.65 32.19 -11.39
N THR A 371 3.80 33.32 -12.06
CA THR A 371 3.00 34.54 -11.78
C THR A 371 1.93 34.85 -12.82
N ASP A 372 2.01 34.26 -14.02
CA ASP A 372 1.07 34.44 -15.10
C ASP A 372 0.38 33.12 -15.44
N ASP A 373 -0.94 33.11 -15.46
CA ASP A 373 -1.73 31.90 -15.75
C ASP A 373 -1.38 31.26 -17.09
N GLY A 374 -0.98 32.03 -18.11
CA GLY A 374 -0.55 31.52 -19.40
C GLY A 374 0.71 30.67 -19.36
N ASN A 375 1.53 30.83 -18.32
CA ASN A 375 2.78 30.10 -18.16
C ASN A 375 2.61 28.58 -17.96
N HIS A 376 1.42 28.13 -17.57
CA HIS A 376 1.13 26.70 -17.42
C HIS A 376 1.32 25.91 -18.73
N THR A 377 1.20 26.55 -19.89
CA THR A 377 1.43 25.94 -21.20
C THR A 377 2.90 25.58 -21.46
N ASN A 378 3.81 26.16 -20.69
CA ASN A 378 5.26 25.86 -20.75
C ASN A 378 5.64 24.66 -19.86
N VAL A 379 4.71 24.14 -19.07
CA VAL A 379 4.94 22.99 -18.18
C VAL A 379 4.55 21.71 -18.88
N SER A 380 5.47 20.76 -18.94
CA SER A 380 5.23 19.39 -19.40
C SER A 380 5.46 18.38 -18.28
N CYS A 381 4.79 17.22 -18.35
CA CYS A 381 4.94 16.13 -17.41
C CYS A 381 5.53 14.90 -18.10
N ASN A 382 6.58 14.34 -17.51
CA ASN A 382 7.06 13.00 -17.85
C ASN A 382 6.27 11.98 -17.01
N TRP A 383 5.33 11.31 -17.63
CA TRP A 383 4.42 10.35 -16.98
C TRP A 383 5.09 9.04 -16.57
N THR A 384 6.28 8.76 -17.05
CA THR A 384 7.05 7.56 -16.70
C THR A 384 8.11 7.82 -15.62
N ALA A 385 8.26 9.09 -15.19
CA ALA A 385 9.19 9.44 -14.12
C ALA A 385 8.71 8.92 -12.77
N ASN A 386 9.63 8.42 -11.95
CA ASN A 386 9.34 7.85 -10.64
C ASN A 386 9.18 8.88 -9.51
N GLY A 387 9.22 10.15 -9.84
CA GLY A 387 9.03 11.24 -8.88
C GLY A 387 7.56 11.50 -8.51
N TYR A 388 7.37 12.52 -7.68
CA TYR A 388 6.06 12.99 -7.26
C TYR A 388 5.42 13.88 -8.33
N ARG A 389 4.11 13.79 -8.44
CA ARG A 389 3.27 14.66 -9.29
C ARG A 389 1.89 14.87 -8.69
N LEU A 390 1.15 15.83 -9.20
CA LEU A 390 -0.28 15.93 -8.94
C LEU A 390 -1.02 14.73 -9.54
N PRO A 391 -2.12 14.27 -8.93
CA PRO A 391 -2.99 13.30 -9.58
C PRO A 391 -3.57 13.89 -10.88
N THR A 392 -3.83 13.05 -11.87
CA THR A 392 -4.82 13.42 -12.87
C THR A 392 -6.21 13.46 -12.22
N GLU A 393 -7.14 14.18 -12.82
CA GLU A 393 -8.51 14.26 -12.30
C GLU A 393 -9.14 12.88 -12.18
N MET A 394 -8.85 11.98 -13.11
CA MET A 394 -9.42 10.63 -13.11
C MET A 394 -8.75 9.70 -12.11
N GLU A 395 -7.44 9.82 -11.85
CA GLU A 395 -6.77 9.12 -10.74
C GLU A 395 -7.37 9.58 -9.40
N TRP A 396 -7.55 10.89 -9.23
CA TRP A 396 -8.16 11.44 -8.02
C TRP A 396 -9.58 10.90 -7.82
N GLN A 397 -10.44 10.95 -8.85
CA GLN A 397 -11.82 10.48 -8.77
C GLN A 397 -11.89 8.96 -8.50
N PHE A 398 -11.06 8.18 -9.16
CA PHE A 398 -10.99 6.73 -8.95
C PHE A 398 -10.59 6.39 -7.51
N ALA A 399 -9.57 7.06 -6.97
CA ALA A 399 -9.17 6.87 -5.57
C ALA A 399 -10.26 7.33 -4.59
N ALA A 400 -10.92 8.49 -4.84
CA ALA A 400 -11.98 9.00 -3.99
C ALA A 400 -13.22 8.09 -3.94
N GLN A 401 -13.50 7.36 -5.01
CA GLN A 401 -14.59 6.38 -5.07
C GLN A 401 -14.25 5.03 -4.42
N GLY A 402 -13.02 4.83 -3.91
CA GLY A 402 -12.57 3.56 -3.32
C GLY A 402 -11.93 2.60 -4.33
N GLY A 403 -11.56 3.05 -5.53
CA GLY A 403 -10.94 2.23 -6.56
C GLY A 403 -11.79 1.01 -6.94
N ASN A 404 -11.15 -0.15 -7.06
CA ASN A 404 -11.84 -1.42 -7.32
C ASN A 404 -12.69 -1.93 -6.13
N GLN A 405 -12.55 -1.32 -4.93
CA GLN A 405 -13.31 -1.68 -3.72
C GLN A 405 -14.54 -0.80 -3.51
N THR A 406 -14.90 0.02 -4.48
CA THR A 406 -15.97 1.03 -4.39
C THR A 406 -17.32 0.45 -3.97
N HIS A 407 -18.00 1.16 -3.08
CA HIS A 407 -19.41 0.93 -2.73
C HIS A 407 -20.35 1.93 -3.39
N ASN A 408 -19.85 2.76 -4.33
CA ASN A 408 -20.59 3.82 -5.01
C ASN A 408 -21.21 4.84 -4.06
N TYR A 409 -20.49 5.21 -3.01
CA TYR A 409 -20.92 6.24 -2.07
C TYR A 409 -20.90 7.63 -2.72
N THR A 410 -21.76 8.51 -2.22
CA THR A 410 -21.83 9.92 -2.65
C THR A 410 -20.57 10.69 -2.28
N TYR A 411 -20.04 10.42 -1.08
CA TYR A 411 -18.80 10.99 -0.55
C TYR A 411 -17.75 9.89 -0.41
N SER A 412 -16.50 10.24 -0.33
CA SER A 412 -15.43 9.27 -0.22
C SER A 412 -15.55 8.45 1.08
N GLY A 413 -15.88 7.17 0.96
CA GLY A 413 -16.04 6.21 2.06
C GLY A 413 -17.43 6.18 2.73
N SER A 414 -18.40 7.04 2.37
CA SER A 414 -19.73 7.01 3.00
C SER A 414 -20.80 7.79 2.24
N ASN A 415 -22.08 7.47 2.45
CA ASN A 415 -23.21 8.34 2.10
C ASN A 415 -23.54 9.36 3.22
N ASN A 416 -22.93 9.22 4.40
CA ASN A 416 -23.05 10.20 5.48
C ASN A 416 -21.84 11.13 5.47
N ILE A 417 -22.02 12.36 5.00
CA ILE A 417 -20.95 13.36 4.90
C ILE A 417 -20.29 13.66 6.26
N ASP A 418 -21.04 13.67 7.35
CA ASP A 418 -20.50 14.00 8.68
C ASP A 418 -19.46 12.98 9.16
N ALA A 419 -19.50 11.77 8.65
CA ALA A 419 -18.55 10.72 8.99
C ALA A 419 -17.19 10.91 8.31
N VAL A 420 -17.16 11.50 7.10
CA VAL A 420 -15.99 11.46 6.20
C VAL A 420 -15.46 12.84 5.80
N ALA A 421 -16.18 13.94 6.09
CA ALA A 421 -15.82 15.27 5.60
C ALA A 421 -15.85 16.35 6.69
N TRP A 422 -14.92 17.31 6.58
CA TRP A 422 -15.00 18.62 7.18
C TRP A 422 -15.52 19.62 6.14
N TYR A 423 -16.73 20.16 6.32
CA TYR A 423 -17.41 21.04 5.38
C TYR A 423 -18.14 22.17 6.12
N ASP A 424 -18.79 23.09 5.45
CA ASP A 424 -19.36 24.32 6.03
C ASP A 424 -20.17 24.08 7.32
N SER A 425 -21.00 23.04 7.35
CA SER A 425 -21.90 22.82 8.49
C SER A 425 -21.22 22.22 9.73
N ASN A 426 -20.01 21.63 9.62
CA ASN A 426 -19.35 20.98 10.75
C ASN A 426 -17.90 21.40 10.99
N SER A 427 -17.31 22.21 10.10
CA SER A 427 -15.90 22.61 10.18
C SER A 427 -15.60 23.67 11.24
N GLY A 428 -16.62 24.40 11.74
CA GLY A 428 -16.39 25.55 12.62
C GLY A 428 -15.65 26.71 11.94
N SER A 429 -15.78 26.84 10.63
CA SER A 429 -15.15 27.87 9.79
C SER A 429 -13.61 27.81 9.75
N THR A 430 -13.05 26.63 9.77
CA THR A 430 -11.59 26.41 9.71
C THR A 430 -11.25 25.04 9.09
N THR A 431 -10.02 24.86 8.59
CA THR A 431 -9.49 23.54 8.26
C THR A 431 -9.25 22.72 9.53
N HIS A 432 -9.10 21.42 9.40
CA HIS A 432 -8.82 20.49 10.49
C HIS A 432 -7.56 19.67 10.22
N THR A 433 -6.98 19.10 11.27
CA THR A 433 -5.90 18.12 11.16
C THR A 433 -6.32 17.01 10.20
N VAL A 434 -5.44 16.68 9.26
CA VAL A 434 -5.70 15.63 8.28
C VAL A 434 -5.95 14.27 8.94
N GLY A 435 -6.77 13.42 8.34
CA GLY A 435 -7.04 12.09 8.82
C GLY A 435 -7.91 11.98 10.08
N THR A 436 -8.64 13.03 10.44
CA THR A 436 -9.49 13.02 11.64
C THR A 436 -10.94 12.58 11.39
N LYS A 437 -11.34 12.45 10.14
CA LYS A 437 -12.58 11.80 9.71
C LYS A 437 -12.29 10.35 9.28
N ALA A 438 -13.34 9.57 8.96
CA ALA A 438 -13.15 8.21 8.49
C ALA A 438 -12.51 8.16 7.08
N ALA A 439 -11.65 7.17 6.87
CA ALA A 439 -11.07 6.88 5.57
C ALA A 439 -12.10 6.24 4.62
N ASN A 440 -11.77 6.24 3.33
CA ASN A 440 -12.47 5.41 2.36
C ASN A 440 -11.90 3.98 2.32
N GLU A 441 -12.38 3.17 1.38
CA GLU A 441 -12.03 1.76 1.21
C GLU A 441 -10.54 1.53 0.94
N LEU A 442 -9.85 2.51 0.35
CA LEU A 442 -8.40 2.49 0.10
C LEU A 442 -7.57 3.02 1.27
N SER A 443 -8.20 3.37 2.39
CA SER A 443 -7.54 4.05 3.52
C SER A 443 -7.01 5.45 3.17
N THR A 444 -7.57 6.14 2.17
CA THR A 444 -7.34 7.57 1.93
C THR A 444 -8.32 8.40 2.73
N PHE A 445 -7.88 9.55 3.23
CA PHE A 445 -8.64 10.45 4.10
C PHE A 445 -8.87 11.80 3.41
N ASP A 446 -9.89 12.52 3.85
CA ASP A 446 -10.19 13.90 3.47
C ASP A 446 -10.37 14.10 1.95
N MET A 447 -10.66 12.99 1.19
CA MET A 447 -11.02 13.09 -0.24
C MET A 447 -12.42 13.74 -0.43
N SER A 448 -13.11 14.05 0.67
CA SER A 448 -14.33 14.86 0.76
C SER A 448 -14.14 15.88 1.86
N GLY A 449 -14.20 17.18 1.52
CA GLY A 449 -14.07 18.31 2.45
C GLY A 449 -12.63 18.70 2.79
N ASN A 450 -12.42 19.35 3.90
CA ASN A 450 -11.21 19.97 4.43
C ASN A 450 -10.63 21.01 3.45
N VAL A 451 -9.83 20.63 2.44
CA VAL A 451 -9.40 21.54 1.37
C VAL A 451 -9.63 20.95 -0.02
N TRP A 452 -9.90 21.78 -1.00
CA TRP A 452 -9.85 21.42 -2.40
C TRP A 452 -8.44 20.97 -2.76
N GLU A 453 -8.34 20.04 -3.69
CA GLU A 453 -7.07 19.44 -4.10
C GLU A 453 -6.81 19.67 -5.59
N TRP A 454 -5.70 20.36 -5.91
CA TRP A 454 -5.27 20.55 -7.27
C TRP A 454 -5.02 19.23 -7.97
N CYS A 455 -5.54 19.13 -9.21
CA CYS A 455 -5.20 18.08 -10.17
C CYS A 455 -4.31 18.65 -11.30
N TRP A 456 -3.67 17.76 -12.03
CA TRP A 456 -2.89 18.15 -13.22
C TRP A 456 -3.76 18.74 -14.33
N ASP A 457 -4.97 18.25 -14.52
CA ASP A 457 -5.80 18.41 -15.70
C ASP A 457 -6.20 19.86 -15.98
N ILE A 458 -6.18 20.24 -17.25
CA ILE A 458 -6.87 21.42 -17.73
C ILE A 458 -8.38 21.14 -17.71
N TYR A 459 -9.15 22.05 -17.14
CA TYR A 459 -10.60 21.92 -17.06
C TYR A 459 -11.25 21.97 -18.45
N GLY A 460 -12.05 20.97 -18.76
CA GLY A 460 -12.81 20.85 -20.02
C GLY A 460 -13.90 19.80 -19.90
N SER A 461 -14.66 19.61 -20.96
CA SER A 461 -15.69 18.56 -21.03
C SER A 461 -15.04 17.19 -21.11
N TYR A 462 -15.63 16.22 -20.44
CA TYR A 462 -15.20 14.83 -20.58
C TYR A 462 -15.51 14.29 -21.99
N PRO A 463 -14.57 13.56 -22.60
CA PRO A 463 -14.85 12.86 -23.85
C PRO A 463 -15.97 11.82 -23.68
N SER A 464 -16.81 11.65 -24.71
CA SER A 464 -17.90 10.65 -24.68
C SER A 464 -17.44 9.22 -24.92
N GLY A 465 -16.22 9.02 -25.45
CA GLY A 465 -15.62 7.70 -25.69
C GLY A 465 -14.81 7.22 -24.49
N ALA A 466 -14.59 5.89 -24.42
CA ALA A 466 -13.70 5.31 -23.41
C ALA A 466 -12.30 5.90 -23.47
N GLN A 467 -11.69 6.12 -22.30
CA GLN A 467 -10.36 6.71 -22.13
C GLN A 467 -9.46 5.75 -21.35
N THR A 468 -8.18 5.83 -21.59
CA THR A 468 -7.14 5.17 -20.77
C THR A 468 -6.15 6.22 -20.33
N ASP A 469 -5.89 6.30 -19.02
CA ASP A 469 -4.99 7.25 -18.36
C ASP A 469 -5.12 8.69 -18.92
N PRO A 470 -6.31 9.29 -18.93
CA PRO A 470 -6.48 10.63 -19.50
C PRO A 470 -5.80 11.70 -18.64
N HIS A 471 -5.26 12.73 -19.30
CA HIS A 471 -4.53 13.84 -18.68
C HIS A 471 -5.26 15.18 -18.82
N GLY A 472 -6.59 15.15 -19.02
CA GLY A 472 -7.43 16.31 -19.16
C GLY A 472 -7.55 16.88 -20.58
N ALA A 473 -8.12 18.08 -20.71
CA ALA A 473 -8.24 18.77 -21.97
C ALA A 473 -6.87 19.23 -22.49
N THR A 474 -6.73 19.32 -23.82
CA THR A 474 -5.46 19.72 -24.47
C THR A 474 -5.20 21.21 -24.44
N SER A 475 -6.22 22.02 -24.11
CA SER A 475 -6.12 23.48 -24.04
C SER A 475 -7.18 24.05 -23.11
N GLY A 476 -6.90 25.18 -22.50
CA GLY A 476 -7.77 25.90 -21.58
C GLY A 476 -6.96 26.80 -20.66
N SER A 477 -7.62 27.60 -19.83
CA SER A 477 -6.98 28.57 -18.93
C SER A 477 -7.07 28.17 -17.46
N TYR A 478 -7.77 27.08 -17.16
CA TYR A 478 -8.08 26.68 -15.78
C TYR A 478 -7.56 25.26 -15.51
N ARG A 479 -7.14 25.04 -14.28
CA ARG A 479 -6.80 23.70 -13.77
C ARG A 479 -7.91 23.19 -12.86
N VAL A 480 -8.13 21.87 -12.90
CA VAL A 480 -9.12 21.19 -12.09
C VAL A 480 -8.67 21.14 -10.63
N PHE A 481 -9.63 21.26 -9.72
CA PHE A 481 -9.50 20.83 -8.33
C PHE A 481 -10.75 20.04 -7.89
N ARG A 482 -10.60 19.22 -6.87
CA ARG A 482 -11.59 18.23 -6.45
C ARG A 482 -11.74 18.21 -4.92
N GLY A 483 -12.82 17.58 -4.42
CA GLY A 483 -13.01 17.22 -3.02
C GLY A 483 -13.86 18.15 -2.18
N GLY A 484 -14.04 19.41 -2.55
CA GLY A 484 -14.70 20.39 -1.69
C GLY A 484 -13.78 20.95 -0.61
N SER A 485 -14.30 21.79 0.28
CA SER A 485 -13.51 22.32 1.39
C SER A 485 -14.33 22.67 2.61
N TRP A 486 -13.66 23.02 3.70
CA TRP A 486 -14.22 23.35 5.00
C TRP A 486 -15.31 24.46 4.99
N TYR A 487 -15.37 25.30 3.97
CA TYR A 487 -16.37 26.39 3.85
C TYR A 487 -17.38 26.19 2.70
N HIS A 488 -17.40 25.00 2.08
CA HIS A 488 -18.36 24.67 1.03
C HIS A 488 -19.46 23.74 1.54
N ASN A 489 -20.65 23.82 0.91
CA ASN A 489 -21.77 22.94 1.19
C ASN A 489 -21.47 21.49 0.82
N ALA A 490 -22.25 20.56 1.35
CA ALA A 490 -22.13 19.12 1.11
C ALA A 490 -22.07 18.74 -0.37
N ASP A 491 -22.82 19.39 -1.25
CA ASP A 491 -22.87 19.09 -2.68
C ASP A 491 -21.51 19.23 -3.37
N TYR A 492 -20.66 20.12 -2.88
CA TYR A 492 -19.30 20.33 -3.40
C TYR A 492 -18.31 19.24 -2.98
N CYS A 493 -18.64 18.50 -1.91
CA CYS A 493 -17.77 17.46 -1.33
C CYS A 493 -18.01 16.06 -1.91
N THR A 494 -18.90 15.93 -2.91
CA THR A 494 -19.17 14.63 -3.54
C THR A 494 -17.99 14.16 -4.39
N VAL A 495 -17.78 12.84 -4.48
CA VAL A 495 -16.70 12.25 -5.28
C VAL A 495 -16.78 12.58 -6.76
N SER A 496 -17.93 13.01 -7.26
CA SER A 496 -18.14 13.38 -8.66
C SER A 496 -18.04 14.88 -8.92
N TYR A 497 -18.14 15.72 -7.87
CA TYR A 497 -18.11 17.16 -8.08
C TYR A 497 -16.71 17.61 -8.50
N ARG A 498 -16.67 18.51 -9.48
CA ARG A 498 -15.44 19.09 -10.04
C ARG A 498 -15.56 20.60 -10.16
N ASP A 499 -14.47 21.29 -9.90
CA ASP A 499 -14.42 22.74 -10.07
C ASP A 499 -13.03 23.14 -10.60
N TYR A 500 -12.78 24.41 -10.79
CA TYR A 500 -11.55 24.89 -11.44
C TYR A 500 -11.15 26.28 -10.93
N ASN A 501 -9.86 26.58 -11.09
CA ASN A 501 -9.33 27.91 -10.86
C ASN A 501 -8.20 28.23 -11.84
N TYR A 502 -7.83 29.50 -11.89
CA TYR A 502 -6.60 29.95 -12.55
C TYR A 502 -5.36 29.33 -11.89
N THR A 503 -4.32 29.08 -12.68
CA THR A 503 -3.08 28.41 -12.22
C THR A 503 -2.28 29.22 -11.20
N ALA A 504 -2.34 30.55 -11.26
CA ALA A 504 -1.78 31.46 -10.26
C ALA A 504 -2.78 31.83 -9.14
N GLY A 505 -4.03 31.32 -9.19
CA GLY A 505 -5.04 31.56 -8.18
C GLY A 505 -4.77 30.78 -6.88
N THR A 506 -5.08 31.41 -5.74
CA THR A 506 -5.00 30.78 -4.41
C THR A 506 -6.28 30.99 -3.63
N SER A 507 -6.55 30.15 -2.64
CA SER A 507 -7.64 30.29 -1.69
C SER A 507 -7.26 29.66 -0.35
N ASN A 508 -7.92 30.12 0.73
CA ASN A 508 -7.81 29.55 2.07
C ASN A 508 -8.39 28.13 2.22
N GLY A 509 -8.92 27.57 1.15
CA GLY A 509 -9.43 26.20 1.11
C GLY A 509 -8.92 25.43 -0.11
N ILE A 510 -7.77 25.79 -0.71
CA ILE A 510 -7.16 25.04 -1.80
C ILE A 510 -5.76 24.59 -1.42
N GLY A 511 -5.56 23.28 -1.40
CA GLY A 511 -4.32 22.55 -1.18
C GLY A 511 -4.10 21.52 -2.27
N PHE A 512 -3.43 20.41 -1.96
CA PHE A 512 -3.20 19.30 -2.87
C PHE A 512 -2.70 18.05 -2.13
N ARG A 513 -2.70 16.92 -2.83
CA ARG A 513 -1.96 15.70 -2.48
C ARG A 513 -1.15 15.23 -3.67
N CYS A 514 -0.11 14.41 -3.42
CA CYS A 514 0.73 13.89 -4.48
C CYS A 514 0.35 12.46 -4.84
N VAL A 515 0.77 12.09 -6.07
CA VAL A 515 0.77 10.72 -6.55
C VAL A 515 2.16 10.36 -7.10
N ARG A 516 2.42 9.07 -7.25
CA ARG A 516 3.57 8.50 -7.95
C ARG A 516 3.12 7.38 -8.86
N VAL A 517 3.85 7.12 -9.92
CA VAL A 517 3.64 5.93 -10.74
C VAL A 517 3.89 4.67 -9.90
N SER A 518 3.13 3.61 -10.16
CA SER A 518 3.49 2.26 -9.75
C SER A 518 4.42 1.67 -10.80
N PRO A 519 5.46 0.94 -10.39
CA PRO A 519 6.35 0.23 -11.31
C PRO A 519 5.61 -0.75 -12.20
#